data_f0bc2539ac2b66691754dc666ac5436d
#
_entry.id   f0bc2539ac2b66691754dc666ac5436d
#
_cell.length_a   1.000
_cell.length_b   1.000
_cell.length_c   1.000
_cell.angle_alpha   90.00
_cell.angle_beta   90.00
_cell.angle_gamma   90.00
#
_symmetry.space_group_name_H-M   'P 1'
#
loop_
_entity.id
_entity.type
_entity.pdbx_description
1 polymer ?
#
loop_
_entity_poly.entity_id
_entity_poly.type
_entity_poly.pdbx_seq_one_letter_code
_entity_poly.pdbx_strand_id
1 'polypeptide(L)'
;MNPELANSLSPNIPSFTDLKWSDLFKNVSIAGDDDIPINKRGSGVKRLILLNFFRAEVERMQSNTESDGLIYAIEEPETSQHVAHQKILMKALIDLANNENVQVILTTHSSYIVKQLKFDNIRLIKEIDGRKVVQNVELSQLPYPSLNEINFTSFGEVTEEYHDELYSYLYSNKTDEVRWIEEYINGKPTVNYIRELQNGSTKEEQKTLTEKIRHQIHHPENCHNAPYTEADIRQSIEDMRTFIMNKRES
;
A
#
# COMPACT_ATOMS: atom_id res chain seq x y z
N MET A 1 52.63 -14.78 39.45
CA MET A 1 51.85 -13.50 39.38
C MET A 1 52.41 -12.61 40.50
N ASN A 2 52.89 -11.41 40.16
CA ASN A 2 53.50 -10.49 41.11
C ASN A 2 52.47 -10.11 42.18
N PRO A 3 52.78 -10.30 43.52
CA PRO A 3 51.86 -10.00 44.60
C PRO A 3 51.39 -8.53 44.65
N GLU A 4 52.20 -7.60 44.22
CA GLU A 4 51.86 -6.18 44.14
C GLU A 4 50.79 -5.88 43.07
N LEU A 5 50.77 -6.61 41.96
CA LEU A 5 49.73 -6.52 40.94
C LEU A 5 48.40 -7.14 41.38
N ALA A 6 48.45 -8.20 42.20
CA ALA A 6 47.25 -8.84 42.70
C ALA A 6 46.51 -7.94 43.72
N ASN A 7 47.24 -7.12 44.48
CA ASN A 7 46.66 -6.20 45.47
C ASN A 7 46.13 -4.89 44.83
N SER A 8 46.59 -4.55 43.61
CA SER A 8 46.10 -3.38 42.92
C SER A 8 44.83 -3.62 42.07
N LEU A 9 44.46 -4.89 41.86
CA LEU A 9 43.27 -5.30 41.11
C LEU A 9 42.10 -5.64 42.05
N SER A 10 41.67 -4.68 42.88
CA SER A 10 40.44 -4.83 43.63
C SER A 10 39.25 -4.66 42.67
N PRO A 11 38.38 -5.68 42.52
CA PRO A 11 37.18 -5.52 41.69
C PRO A 11 36.32 -4.42 42.30
N ASN A 12 36.00 -3.42 41.52
CA ASN A 12 35.01 -2.41 41.88
C ASN A 12 33.63 -3.05 41.79
N ILE A 13 33.11 -3.50 42.92
CA ILE A 13 31.78 -4.11 43.02
C ILE A 13 30.78 -2.94 43.09
N PRO A 14 29.93 -2.72 42.06
CA PRO A 14 28.92 -1.68 42.10
C PRO A 14 27.96 -1.91 43.28
N SER A 15 27.47 -0.81 43.87
CA SER A 15 26.43 -0.91 44.88
C SER A 15 25.16 -1.54 44.33
N PHE A 16 24.33 -2.16 45.13
CA PHE A 16 23.09 -2.80 44.67
C PHE A 16 22.14 -1.81 44.00
N THR A 17 22.24 -0.54 44.35
CA THR A 17 21.48 0.59 43.73
C THR A 17 21.98 0.98 42.35
N ASP A 18 23.22 0.66 42.01
CA ASP A 18 23.86 1.02 40.76
C ASP A 18 23.77 -0.07 39.68
N LEU A 19 23.27 -1.28 40.09
CA LEU A 19 23.09 -2.41 39.20
C LEU A 19 21.89 -2.16 38.25
N LYS A 20 22.15 -2.15 36.96
CA LYS A 20 21.10 -2.19 35.95
C LYS A 20 20.64 -3.63 35.76
N TRP A 21 19.36 -3.85 35.48
CA TRP A 21 18.84 -5.17 35.16
C TRP A 21 19.59 -5.86 34.01
N SER A 22 20.13 -5.09 33.06
CA SER A 22 20.99 -5.58 31.99
C SER A 22 22.29 -6.22 32.48
N ASP A 23 22.77 -5.87 33.66
CA ASP A 23 24.03 -6.39 34.21
C ASP A 23 23.83 -7.73 34.90
N LEU A 24 22.58 -8.03 35.29
CA LEU A 24 22.20 -9.30 35.95
C LEU A 24 21.93 -10.44 34.98
N PHE A 25 21.56 -10.09 33.71
CA PHE A 25 21.18 -11.07 32.69
C PHE A 25 22.09 -10.99 31.46
N LYS A 26 22.86 -12.04 31.21
CA LYS A 26 23.68 -12.14 29.99
C LYS A 26 22.87 -12.41 28.75
N ASN A 27 21.78 -13.14 28.88
CA ASN A 27 20.88 -13.49 27.80
C ASN A 27 19.44 -13.48 28.29
N VAL A 28 18.60 -12.70 27.64
CA VAL A 28 17.16 -12.74 27.81
C VAL A 28 16.55 -13.26 26.51
N SER A 29 15.75 -14.30 26.58
CA SER A 29 14.99 -14.82 25.46
C SER A 29 13.51 -14.78 25.77
N ILE A 30 12.71 -14.48 24.76
CA ILE A 30 11.26 -14.56 24.83
C ILE A 30 10.85 -15.81 24.06
N ALA A 31 10.15 -16.71 24.73
CA ALA A 31 9.53 -17.89 24.16
C ALA A 31 8.00 -17.75 24.19
N GLY A 32 7.30 -18.42 23.28
CA GLY A 32 5.83 -18.53 23.30
C GLY A 32 5.36 -19.81 23.95
N ASP A 33 4.07 -20.13 23.74
CA ASP A 33 3.36 -21.23 24.40
C ASP A 33 3.99 -22.63 24.24
N ASP A 34 4.80 -22.82 23.18
CA ASP A 34 5.48 -24.10 22.90
C ASP A 34 7.00 -24.02 23.19
N ASP A 35 7.45 -23.11 24.03
CA ASP A 35 8.87 -22.86 24.35
C ASP A 35 9.72 -22.56 23.09
N ILE A 36 9.10 -22.23 21.95
CA ILE A 36 9.81 -21.87 20.73
C ILE A 36 10.30 -20.43 20.85
N PRO A 37 11.62 -20.18 20.86
CA PRO A 37 12.18 -18.84 20.91
C PRO A 37 11.68 -17.96 19.75
N ILE A 38 11.48 -16.66 20.01
CA ILE A 38 11.00 -15.70 19.01
C ILE A 38 11.85 -15.70 17.73
N ASN A 39 13.17 -15.82 17.85
CA ASN A 39 14.09 -15.85 16.71
C ASN A 39 13.89 -17.06 15.79
N LYS A 40 13.25 -18.12 16.26
CA LYS A 40 12.91 -19.34 15.49
C LYS A 40 11.50 -19.29 14.89
N ARG A 41 10.68 -18.28 15.21
CA ARG A 41 9.33 -18.12 14.67
C ARG A 41 9.37 -17.43 13.28
N GLY A 42 8.34 -17.64 12.49
CA GLY A 42 8.18 -16.97 11.18
C GLY A 42 8.16 -15.45 11.31
N SER A 43 8.54 -14.76 10.26
CA SER A 43 8.62 -13.28 10.21
C SER A 43 7.31 -12.60 10.59
N GLY A 44 6.16 -13.12 10.15
CA GLY A 44 4.84 -12.60 10.48
C GLY A 44 4.54 -12.61 11.97
N VAL A 45 4.87 -13.71 12.66
CA VAL A 45 4.68 -13.83 14.11
C VAL A 45 5.60 -12.86 14.86
N LYS A 46 6.86 -12.73 14.43
CA LYS A 46 7.81 -11.77 15.03
C LYS A 46 7.28 -10.34 14.97
N ARG A 47 6.70 -9.94 13.82
CA ARG A 47 6.15 -8.59 13.64
C ARG A 47 4.90 -8.35 14.48
N LEU A 48 4.00 -9.33 14.60
CA LEU A 48 2.83 -9.22 15.48
C LEU A 48 3.24 -9.10 16.95
N ILE A 49 4.27 -9.82 17.38
CA ILE A 49 4.83 -9.71 18.73
C ILE A 49 5.40 -8.30 18.93
N LEU A 50 6.17 -7.79 17.99
CA LEU A 50 6.72 -6.42 18.04
C LEU A 50 5.63 -5.36 18.17
N LEU A 51 4.52 -5.50 17.42
CA LEU A 51 3.37 -4.59 17.54
C LEU A 51 2.73 -4.62 18.92
N ASN A 52 2.65 -5.79 19.55
CA ASN A 52 2.13 -5.87 20.91
C ASN A 52 3.05 -5.15 21.90
N PHE A 53 4.38 -5.21 21.70
CA PHE A 53 5.31 -4.38 22.48
C PHE A 53 5.08 -2.89 22.29
N PHE A 54 4.87 -2.46 21.05
CA PHE A 54 4.56 -1.05 20.77
C PHE A 54 3.27 -0.59 21.46
N ARG A 55 2.22 -1.43 21.45
CA ARG A 55 0.97 -1.14 22.16
C ARG A 55 1.19 -1.04 23.67
N ALA A 56 1.90 -1.99 24.24
CA ALA A 56 2.21 -1.98 25.69
C ALA A 56 3.04 -0.75 26.09
N GLU A 57 3.96 -0.29 25.22
CA GLU A 57 4.72 0.92 25.45
C GLU A 57 3.84 2.19 25.40
N VAL A 58 2.90 2.26 24.47
CA VAL A 58 1.91 3.36 24.41
C VAL A 58 1.06 3.38 25.67
N GLU A 59 0.54 2.23 26.12
CA GLU A 59 -0.25 2.12 27.35
C GLU A 59 0.59 2.57 28.58
N ARG A 60 1.87 2.21 28.63
CA ARG A 60 2.79 2.64 29.68
C ARG A 60 3.01 4.15 29.66
N MET A 61 3.16 4.75 28.49
CA MET A 61 3.36 6.20 28.34
C MET A 61 2.10 7.00 28.71
N GLN A 62 0.92 6.52 28.35
CA GLN A 62 -0.35 7.16 28.72
C GLN A 62 -0.59 7.20 30.22
N SER A 63 0.02 6.29 30.99
CA SER A 63 -0.04 6.30 32.45
C SER A 63 0.93 7.32 33.11
N ASN A 64 1.86 7.89 32.34
CA ASN A 64 2.80 8.90 32.81
C ASN A 64 2.40 10.29 32.29
N THR A 65 2.09 11.21 33.17
CA THR A 65 1.62 12.57 32.90
C THR A 65 2.63 13.50 32.21
N GLU A 66 3.89 13.09 32.04
CA GLU A 66 4.98 13.87 31.44
C GLU A 66 5.55 13.23 30.17
N SER A 67 4.74 12.45 29.39
CA SER A 67 5.30 11.78 28.24
C SER A 67 5.38 12.71 27.03
N ASP A 68 6.59 12.88 26.48
CA ASP A 68 6.83 13.36 25.13
C ASP A 68 6.15 12.41 24.11
N GLY A 69 5.77 12.95 22.93
CA GLY A 69 5.15 12.15 21.89
C GLY A 69 6.05 11.01 21.41
N LEU A 70 5.46 9.97 20.83
CA LEU A 70 6.14 8.77 20.34
C LEU A 70 6.02 8.63 18.83
N ILE A 71 7.14 8.45 18.15
CA ILE A 71 7.19 8.24 16.70
C ILE A 71 7.69 6.84 16.40
N TYR A 72 6.88 6.04 15.71
CA TYR A 72 7.28 4.74 15.16
C TYR A 72 7.63 4.89 13.68
N ALA A 73 8.88 4.63 13.32
CA ALA A 73 9.33 4.54 11.93
C ALA A 73 9.51 3.06 11.55
N ILE A 74 8.73 2.59 10.58
CA ILE A 74 8.67 1.17 10.21
C ILE A 74 8.90 1.04 8.71
N GLU A 75 9.90 0.26 8.32
CA GLU A 75 10.22 -0.01 6.92
C GLU A 75 9.55 -1.31 6.47
N GLU A 76 8.82 -1.21 5.35
CA GLU A 76 8.16 -2.33 4.65
C GLU A 76 7.55 -3.37 5.61
N PRO A 77 6.60 -2.98 6.47
CA PRO A 77 6.07 -3.88 7.50
C PRO A 77 5.41 -5.14 6.94
N GLU A 78 5.02 -5.11 5.67
CA GLU A 78 4.37 -6.22 4.95
C GLU A 78 5.33 -7.27 4.41
N THR A 79 6.63 -6.99 4.33
CA THR A 79 7.61 -7.87 3.68
C THR A 79 7.56 -9.28 4.27
N SER A 80 7.49 -10.30 3.40
CA SER A 80 7.40 -11.73 3.75
C SER A 80 6.13 -12.11 4.53
N GLN A 81 5.04 -11.35 4.37
CA GLN A 81 3.76 -11.67 5.01
C GLN A 81 2.69 -12.07 4.00
N HIS A 82 1.88 -13.05 4.38
CA HIS A 82 0.65 -13.38 3.64
C HIS A 82 -0.36 -12.23 3.76
N VAL A 83 -1.15 -11.97 2.70
CA VAL A 83 -2.12 -10.86 2.62
C VAL A 83 -3.05 -10.79 3.83
N ALA A 84 -3.50 -11.95 4.36
CA ALA A 84 -4.34 -11.97 5.55
C ALA A 84 -3.63 -11.37 6.79
N HIS A 85 -2.33 -11.60 6.93
CA HIS A 85 -1.53 -11.03 8.01
C HIS A 85 -1.24 -9.54 7.78
N GLN A 86 -1.07 -9.11 6.53
CA GLN A 86 -0.92 -7.69 6.20
C GLN A 86 -2.16 -6.89 6.66
N LYS A 87 -3.36 -7.45 6.50
CA LYS A 87 -4.61 -6.82 6.97
C LYS A 87 -4.62 -6.62 8.50
N ILE A 88 -4.24 -7.66 9.24
CA ILE A 88 -4.17 -7.60 10.71
C ILE A 88 -3.11 -6.58 11.16
N LEU A 89 -1.95 -6.61 10.52
CA LEU A 89 -0.85 -5.68 10.77
C LEU A 89 -1.28 -4.23 10.55
N MET A 90 -1.88 -3.93 9.38
CA MET A 90 -2.33 -2.58 9.07
C MET A 90 -3.38 -2.07 10.03
N LYS A 91 -4.35 -2.92 10.40
CA LYS A 91 -5.33 -2.55 11.42
C LYS A 91 -4.64 -2.17 12.74
N ALA A 92 -3.69 -2.98 13.20
CA ALA A 92 -2.97 -2.71 14.44
C ALA A 92 -2.13 -1.41 14.37
N LEU A 93 -1.51 -1.12 13.22
CA LEU A 93 -0.76 0.14 13.02
C LEU A 93 -1.67 1.36 12.96
N ILE A 94 -2.83 1.25 12.34
CA ILE A 94 -3.85 2.32 12.32
C ILE A 94 -4.39 2.56 13.73
N ASP A 95 -4.72 1.50 14.46
CA ASP A 95 -5.19 1.60 15.86
C ASP A 95 -4.12 2.26 16.73
N LEU A 96 -2.83 1.93 16.51
CA LEU A 96 -1.71 2.54 17.21
C LEU A 96 -1.59 4.05 16.90
N ALA A 97 -1.70 4.42 15.62
CA ALA A 97 -1.61 5.81 15.18
C ALA A 97 -2.81 6.69 15.63
N ASN A 98 -3.92 6.09 16.05
CA ASN A 98 -5.06 6.81 16.58
C ASN A 98 -4.92 7.18 18.07
N ASN A 99 -3.85 6.72 18.75
CA ASN A 99 -3.60 7.14 20.13
C ASN A 99 -3.02 8.57 20.16
N GLU A 100 -3.38 9.31 21.20
CA GLU A 100 -2.84 10.64 21.44
C GLU A 100 -1.31 10.59 21.59
N ASN A 101 -0.63 11.59 21.03
CA ASN A 101 0.82 11.72 21.03
C ASN A 101 1.60 10.57 20.35
N VAL A 102 0.94 9.76 19.51
CA VAL A 102 1.60 8.71 18.74
C VAL A 102 1.55 9.03 17.25
N GLN A 103 2.70 8.97 16.59
CA GLN A 103 2.82 9.06 15.14
C GLN A 103 3.42 7.77 14.59
N VAL A 104 2.79 7.21 13.55
CA VAL A 104 3.35 6.07 12.81
C VAL A 104 3.74 6.54 11.41
N ILE A 105 4.99 6.33 11.04
CA ILE A 105 5.54 6.57 9.71
C ILE A 105 5.96 5.21 9.16
N LEU A 106 5.45 4.81 8.01
CA LEU A 106 5.85 3.57 7.38
C LEU A 106 6.23 3.80 5.91
N THR A 107 7.15 2.98 5.40
CA THR A 107 7.41 2.85 3.98
C THR A 107 6.77 1.57 3.47
N THR A 108 6.27 1.57 2.24
CA THR A 108 5.67 0.38 1.62
C THR A 108 5.78 0.44 0.10
N HIS A 109 5.92 -0.75 -0.50
CA HIS A 109 5.76 -0.97 -1.94
C HIS A 109 4.47 -1.77 -2.26
N SER A 110 3.61 -1.97 -1.27
CA SER A 110 2.39 -2.76 -1.41
C SER A 110 1.19 -1.89 -1.77
N SER A 111 0.66 -2.07 -2.96
CA SER A 111 -0.62 -1.49 -3.39
C SER A 111 -1.77 -1.87 -2.44
N TYR A 112 -1.71 -3.07 -1.87
CA TYR A 112 -2.68 -3.53 -0.88
C TYR A 112 -2.67 -2.66 0.39
N ILE A 113 -1.48 -2.29 0.88
CA ILE A 113 -1.36 -1.40 2.05
C ILE A 113 -1.87 0.00 1.72
N VAL A 114 -1.50 0.54 0.56
CA VAL A 114 -1.98 1.86 0.10
C VAL A 114 -3.50 1.92 0.09
N LYS A 115 -4.18 0.86 -0.38
CA LYS A 115 -5.65 0.75 -0.39
C LYS A 115 -6.30 0.72 1.01
N GLN A 116 -5.54 0.51 2.09
CA GLN A 116 -6.04 0.54 3.48
C GLN A 116 -5.90 1.91 4.14
N LEU A 117 -5.19 2.85 3.53
CA LEU A 117 -4.88 4.16 4.10
C LEU A 117 -5.87 5.23 3.60
N LYS A 118 -5.99 6.31 4.36
CA LYS A 118 -6.63 7.52 3.87
C LYS A 118 -5.68 8.26 2.93
N PHE A 119 -6.25 8.91 1.92
CA PHE A 119 -5.49 9.63 0.91
C PHE A 119 -4.51 10.67 1.51
N ASP A 120 -4.96 11.42 2.50
CA ASP A 120 -4.16 12.44 3.17
C ASP A 120 -2.95 11.88 3.94
N ASN A 121 -2.96 10.57 4.24
CA ASN A 121 -1.88 9.91 4.96
C ASN A 121 -0.78 9.40 4.01
N ILE A 122 -0.97 9.53 2.70
CA ILE A 122 -0.04 9.00 1.70
C ILE A 122 0.95 10.11 1.29
N ARG A 123 2.23 9.72 1.19
CA ARG A 123 3.29 10.55 0.65
C ARG A 123 4.03 9.75 -0.43
N LEU A 124 4.23 10.36 -1.59
CA LEU A 124 4.99 9.76 -2.68
C LEU A 124 6.45 10.18 -2.59
N ILE A 125 7.34 9.21 -2.70
CA ILE A 125 8.77 9.46 -2.87
C ILE A 125 9.09 9.27 -4.34
N LYS A 126 9.50 10.34 -5.01
CA LYS A 126 9.90 10.34 -6.42
C LYS A 126 11.36 10.71 -6.56
N GLU A 127 11.99 10.23 -7.61
CA GLU A 127 13.30 10.70 -8.02
C GLU A 127 13.12 11.76 -9.11
N ILE A 128 13.56 12.97 -8.81
CA ILE A 128 13.54 14.12 -9.73
C ILE A 128 14.97 14.63 -9.82
N ASP A 129 15.55 14.64 -11.02
CA ASP A 129 16.93 15.08 -11.28
C ASP A 129 17.97 14.40 -10.37
N GLY A 130 17.82 13.10 -10.13
CA GLY A 130 18.71 12.31 -9.27
C GLY A 130 18.54 12.57 -7.76
N ARG A 131 17.52 13.29 -7.34
CA ARG A 131 17.20 13.57 -5.93
C ARG A 131 15.87 12.93 -5.53
N LYS A 132 15.85 12.34 -4.33
CA LYS A 132 14.60 11.84 -3.74
C LYS A 132 13.80 13.02 -3.16
N VAL A 133 12.57 13.19 -3.64
CA VAL A 133 11.65 14.24 -3.23
C VAL A 133 10.39 13.60 -2.65
N VAL A 134 9.98 14.06 -1.48
CA VAL A 134 8.72 13.66 -0.85
C VAL A 134 7.64 14.64 -1.29
N GLN A 135 6.56 14.11 -1.87
CA GLN A 135 5.41 14.89 -2.34
C GLN A 135 4.12 14.42 -1.68
N ASN A 136 3.24 15.37 -1.39
CA ASN A 136 1.85 15.03 -1.10
C ASN A 136 1.23 14.38 -2.34
N VAL A 137 0.28 13.49 -2.11
CA VAL A 137 -0.54 12.98 -3.21
C VAL A 137 -1.55 14.06 -3.55
N GLU A 138 -1.46 14.57 -4.77
CA GLU A 138 -2.41 15.55 -5.29
C GLU A 138 -3.46 14.85 -6.15
N LEU A 139 -4.65 15.43 -6.22
CA LEU A 139 -5.67 15.04 -7.19
C LEU A 139 -5.12 15.32 -8.59
N SER A 140 -4.81 14.26 -9.35
CA SER A 140 -4.23 14.48 -10.67
C SER A 140 -5.30 14.42 -11.75
N GLN A 141 -5.80 13.27 -12.14
CA GLN A 141 -6.71 13.15 -13.27
C GLN A 141 -8.18 13.07 -12.88
N LEU A 142 -8.48 12.38 -11.80
CA LEU A 142 -9.84 12.31 -11.28
C LEU A 142 -10.09 13.45 -10.29
N PRO A 143 -11.32 14.00 -10.23
CA PRO A 143 -11.66 15.08 -9.31
C PRO A 143 -11.84 14.61 -7.86
N TYR A 144 -11.59 13.34 -7.59
CA TYR A 144 -11.68 12.70 -6.28
C TYR A 144 -10.45 11.82 -6.06
N PRO A 145 -10.09 11.54 -4.79
CA PRO A 145 -8.99 10.67 -4.46
C PRO A 145 -9.21 9.26 -5.00
N SER A 146 -8.34 8.82 -5.92
CA SER A 146 -8.34 7.46 -6.46
C SER A 146 -7.10 6.70 -6.01
N LEU A 147 -7.30 5.63 -5.24
CA LEU A 147 -6.21 4.74 -4.84
C LEU A 147 -5.69 3.91 -6.02
N ASN A 148 -6.53 3.61 -7.00
CA ASN A 148 -6.11 2.95 -8.24
C ASN A 148 -5.17 3.85 -9.05
N GLU A 149 -5.46 5.16 -9.11
CA GLU A 149 -4.59 6.13 -9.76
C GLU A 149 -3.23 6.24 -9.07
N ILE A 150 -3.21 6.25 -7.72
CA ILE A 150 -1.96 6.24 -6.96
C ILE A 150 -1.15 4.98 -7.27
N ASN A 151 -1.78 3.81 -7.26
CA ASN A 151 -1.11 2.55 -7.54
C ASN A 151 -0.55 2.51 -8.97
N PHE A 152 -1.32 2.99 -9.94
CA PHE A 152 -0.85 3.10 -11.32
C PHE A 152 0.33 4.06 -11.47
N THR A 153 0.25 5.24 -10.86
CA THR A 153 1.29 6.27 -11.00
C THR A 153 2.54 6.01 -10.17
N SER A 154 2.42 5.29 -9.05
CA SER A 154 3.52 5.04 -8.10
C SER A 154 4.20 3.71 -8.32
N PHE A 155 3.43 2.67 -8.64
CA PHE A 155 3.92 1.30 -8.76
C PHE A 155 3.82 0.76 -10.19
N GLY A 156 3.21 1.50 -11.12
CA GLY A 156 2.96 1.03 -12.48
C GLY A 156 1.92 -0.10 -12.54
N GLU A 157 1.11 -0.28 -11.48
CA GLU A 157 0.14 -1.36 -11.37
C GLU A 157 -1.03 -1.13 -12.31
N VAL A 158 -1.19 -2.02 -13.29
CA VAL A 158 -2.29 -1.99 -14.26
C VAL A 158 -3.39 -2.92 -13.76
N THR A 159 -4.58 -2.38 -13.47
CA THR A 159 -5.71 -3.15 -12.95
C THR A 159 -6.98 -2.92 -13.75
N GLU A 160 -7.83 -3.94 -13.78
CA GLU A 160 -9.17 -3.87 -14.39
C GLU A 160 -10.04 -2.84 -13.65
N GLU A 161 -9.91 -2.77 -12.33
CA GLU A 161 -10.62 -1.82 -11.49
C GLU A 161 -10.30 -0.37 -11.87
N TYR A 162 -9.03 -0.08 -12.18
CA TYR A 162 -8.66 1.27 -12.59
C TYR A 162 -9.17 1.61 -13.99
N HIS A 163 -9.12 0.65 -14.92
CA HIS A 163 -9.72 0.81 -16.25
C HIS A 163 -11.22 1.12 -16.15
N ASP A 164 -11.95 0.35 -15.32
CA ASP A 164 -13.39 0.54 -15.11
C ASP A 164 -13.72 1.87 -14.42
N GLU A 165 -12.89 2.30 -13.48
CA GLU A 165 -13.04 3.58 -12.80
C GLU A 165 -12.95 4.74 -13.80
N LEU A 166 -11.92 4.75 -14.66
CA LEU A 166 -11.74 5.76 -15.69
C LEU A 166 -12.88 5.74 -16.73
N TYR A 167 -13.26 4.56 -17.20
CA TYR A 167 -14.37 4.41 -18.13
C TYR A 167 -15.68 4.94 -17.53
N SER A 168 -15.96 4.60 -16.28
CA SER A 168 -17.16 5.05 -15.57
C SER A 168 -17.16 6.57 -15.38
N TYR A 169 -15.99 7.15 -15.14
CA TYR A 169 -15.82 8.60 -15.04
C TYR A 169 -16.15 9.28 -16.39
N LEU A 170 -15.61 8.77 -17.49
CA LEU A 170 -15.91 9.28 -18.84
C LEU A 170 -17.40 9.12 -19.20
N TYR A 171 -18.02 8.02 -18.80
CA TYR A 171 -19.43 7.75 -19.04
C TYR A 171 -20.38 8.68 -18.25
N SER A 172 -19.98 9.06 -17.04
CA SER A 172 -20.79 9.89 -16.14
C SER A 172 -20.70 11.38 -16.43
N ASN A 173 -19.64 11.82 -17.11
CA ASN A 173 -19.42 13.21 -17.45
C ASN A 173 -19.90 13.52 -18.88
N LYS A 174 -20.36 14.76 -19.09
CA LYS A 174 -20.85 15.23 -20.39
C LYS A 174 -20.52 16.71 -20.61
N THR A 175 -20.41 17.08 -21.87
CA THR A 175 -20.33 18.46 -22.34
C THR A 175 -21.40 18.64 -23.41
N ASP A 176 -22.24 19.67 -23.29
CA ASP A 176 -23.30 19.97 -24.27
C ASP A 176 -24.18 18.76 -24.64
N GLU A 177 -24.62 17.98 -23.61
CA GLU A 177 -25.41 16.75 -23.77
C GLU A 177 -24.66 15.54 -24.37
N VAL A 178 -23.42 15.68 -24.84
CA VAL A 178 -22.57 14.56 -25.33
C VAL A 178 -21.74 14.02 -24.15
N ARG A 179 -21.76 12.72 -23.96
CA ARG A 179 -20.93 12.08 -22.92
C ARG A 179 -19.47 12.10 -23.33
N TRP A 180 -18.59 12.30 -22.36
CA TRP A 180 -17.14 12.29 -22.61
C TRP A 180 -16.65 10.95 -23.18
N ILE A 181 -17.31 9.85 -22.86
CA ILE A 181 -16.99 8.56 -23.46
C ILE A 181 -17.29 8.55 -24.97
N GLU A 182 -18.37 9.18 -25.42
CA GLU A 182 -18.74 9.25 -26.83
C GLU A 182 -17.73 10.09 -27.62
N GLU A 183 -17.29 11.21 -27.05
CA GLU A 183 -16.22 12.02 -27.64
C GLU A 183 -14.88 11.27 -27.64
N TYR A 184 -14.56 10.57 -26.56
CA TYR A 184 -13.32 9.82 -26.41
C TYR A 184 -13.17 8.70 -27.43
N ILE A 185 -14.25 7.94 -27.71
CA ILE A 185 -14.22 6.85 -28.70
C ILE A 185 -14.33 7.33 -30.14
N ASN A 186 -14.84 8.55 -30.36
CA ASN A 186 -15.04 9.10 -31.72
C ASN A 186 -13.71 9.23 -32.47
N GLY A 187 -13.65 8.64 -33.64
CA GLY A 187 -12.47 8.67 -34.50
C GLY A 187 -11.31 7.77 -34.09
N LYS A 188 -11.43 7.02 -32.99
CA LYS A 188 -10.42 6.02 -32.62
C LYS A 188 -10.49 4.77 -33.52
N PRO A 189 -9.34 4.09 -33.70
CA PRO A 189 -9.31 2.80 -34.40
C PRO A 189 -10.22 1.77 -33.72
N THR A 190 -10.93 1.00 -34.53
CA THR A 190 -11.78 -0.09 -34.05
C THR A 190 -11.22 -1.45 -34.43
N VAL A 191 -11.57 -2.45 -33.62
CA VAL A 191 -11.25 -3.85 -33.83
C VAL A 191 -12.55 -4.65 -33.90
N ASN A 192 -12.51 -5.79 -34.57
CA ASN A 192 -13.66 -6.68 -34.61
C ASN A 192 -13.89 -7.30 -33.23
N TYR A 193 -15.12 -7.25 -32.74
CA TYR A 193 -15.57 -7.83 -31.48
C TYR A 193 -16.79 -8.71 -31.72
N ILE A 194 -16.73 -9.96 -31.27
CA ILE A 194 -17.82 -10.92 -31.38
C ILE A 194 -18.61 -10.88 -30.07
N ARG A 195 -19.83 -10.36 -30.15
CA ARG A 195 -20.75 -10.31 -29.02
C ARG A 195 -21.63 -11.58 -29.01
N GLU A 196 -21.72 -12.25 -27.88
CA GLU A 196 -22.69 -13.31 -27.66
C GLU A 196 -24.03 -12.70 -27.23
N LEU A 197 -25.10 -13.16 -27.83
CA LEU A 197 -26.46 -12.74 -27.53
C LEU A 197 -27.13 -13.72 -26.59
N GLN A 198 -28.19 -13.31 -25.90
CA GLN A 198 -28.92 -14.13 -24.92
C GLN A 198 -29.47 -15.45 -25.49
N ASN A 199 -29.69 -15.53 -26.79
CA ASN A 199 -30.14 -16.74 -27.48
C ASN A 199 -28.98 -17.67 -27.91
N GLY A 200 -27.75 -17.39 -27.52
CA GLY A 200 -26.56 -18.14 -27.89
C GLY A 200 -26.01 -17.85 -29.30
N SER A 201 -26.65 -16.99 -30.09
CA SER A 201 -26.09 -16.56 -31.36
C SER A 201 -25.03 -15.46 -31.17
N THR A 202 -24.18 -15.26 -32.18
CA THR A 202 -23.12 -14.24 -32.14
C THR A 202 -23.41 -13.11 -33.12
N LYS A 203 -22.94 -11.91 -32.79
CA LYS A 203 -22.99 -10.73 -33.64
C LYS A 203 -21.61 -10.08 -33.67
N GLU A 204 -21.12 -9.74 -34.87
CA GLU A 204 -19.90 -8.96 -35.02
C GLU A 204 -20.21 -7.47 -34.88
N GLU A 205 -19.38 -6.78 -34.10
CA GLU A 205 -19.46 -5.35 -33.85
C GLU A 205 -18.05 -4.75 -33.95
N GLN A 206 -17.96 -3.48 -34.39
CA GLN A 206 -16.70 -2.74 -34.34
C GLN A 206 -16.62 -2.01 -33.01
N LYS A 207 -15.55 -2.24 -32.25
CA LYS A 207 -15.30 -1.64 -30.95
C LYS A 207 -13.91 -1.03 -30.88
N THR A 208 -13.78 0.09 -30.21
CA THR A 208 -12.45 0.58 -29.83
C THR A 208 -11.77 -0.38 -28.88
N LEU A 209 -10.45 -0.29 -28.73
CA LEU A 209 -9.70 -1.11 -27.78
C LEU A 209 -10.28 -0.99 -26.35
N THR A 210 -10.57 0.23 -25.91
CA THR A 210 -11.15 0.52 -24.59
C THR A 210 -12.51 -0.16 -24.39
N GLU A 211 -13.40 -0.10 -25.39
CA GLU A 211 -14.70 -0.76 -25.31
C GLU A 211 -14.56 -2.29 -25.32
N LYS A 212 -13.65 -2.84 -26.14
CA LYS A 212 -13.35 -4.27 -26.15
C LYS A 212 -12.92 -4.75 -24.77
N ILE A 213 -11.94 -4.08 -24.15
CA ILE A 213 -11.43 -4.42 -22.81
C ILE A 213 -12.58 -4.38 -21.80
N ARG A 214 -13.35 -3.28 -21.78
CA ARG A 214 -14.48 -3.16 -20.87
C ARG A 214 -15.49 -4.29 -21.02
N HIS A 215 -15.82 -4.66 -22.27
CA HIS A 215 -16.72 -5.78 -22.51
C HIS A 215 -16.16 -7.11 -22.02
N GLN A 216 -14.87 -7.37 -22.17
CA GLN A 216 -14.22 -8.58 -21.68
C GLN A 216 -14.15 -8.64 -20.16
N ILE A 217 -13.93 -7.51 -19.49
CA ILE A 217 -13.97 -7.41 -18.02
C ILE A 217 -15.36 -7.77 -17.49
N HIS A 218 -16.42 -7.24 -18.12
CA HIS A 218 -17.79 -7.41 -17.65
C HIS A 218 -18.47 -8.71 -18.16
N HIS A 219 -17.92 -9.32 -19.19
CA HIS A 219 -18.42 -10.55 -19.82
C HIS A 219 -17.31 -11.57 -20.00
N PRO A 220 -16.70 -12.06 -18.90
CA PRO A 220 -15.60 -13.02 -18.95
C PRO A 220 -16.04 -14.38 -19.53
N GLU A 221 -17.35 -14.65 -19.55
CA GLU A 221 -17.94 -15.83 -20.18
C GLU A 221 -17.85 -15.82 -21.71
N ASN A 222 -17.70 -14.64 -22.35
CA ASN A 222 -17.61 -14.52 -23.79
C ASN A 222 -16.21 -14.91 -24.30
N CYS A 223 -16.03 -16.17 -24.66
CA CYS A 223 -14.76 -16.72 -25.14
C CYS A 223 -14.52 -16.57 -26.65
N HIS A 224 -15.37 -15.86 -27.38
CA HIS A 224 -15.25 -15.70 -28.84
C HIS A 224 -14.17 -14.70 -29.27
N ASN A 225 -13.63 -13.94 -28.34
CA ASN A 225 -12.63 -12.92 -28.62
C ASN A 225 -11.28 -13.28 -28.01
N ALA A 226 -10.18 -12.96 -28.70
CA ALA A 226 -8.86 -13.07 -28.09
C ALA A 226 -8.79 -12.15 -26.84
N PRO A 227 -8.26 -12.65 -25.70
CA PRO A 227 -8.13 -11.84 -24.51
C PRO A 227 -7.22 -10.62 -24.76
N TYR A 228 -7.47 -9.55 -24.04
CA TYR A 228 -6.56 -8.41 -24.02
C TYR A 228 -5.28 -8.75 -23.24
N THR A 229 -4.21 -8.09 -23.59
CA THR A 229 -2.92 -8.19 -22.91
C THR A 229 -2.75 -7.10 -21.85
N GLU A 230 -1.75 -7.22 -20.98
CA GLU A 230 -1.39 -6.14 -20.06
C GLU A 230 -1.01 -4.84 -20.81
N ALA A 231 -0.38 -4.97 -21.97
CA ALA A 231 -0.05 -3.82 -22.81
C ALA A 231 -1.32 -3.12 -23.36
N ASP A 232 -2.35 -3.89 -23.73
CA ASP A 232 -3.61 -3.35 -24.24
C ASP A 232 -4.35 -2.54 -23.17
N ILE A 233 -4.47 -3.10 -21.95
CA ILE A 233 -5.17 -2.40 -20.88
C ILE A 233 -4.37 -1.19 -20.38
N ARG A 234 -3.04 -1.27 -20.34
CA ARG A 234 -2.15 -0.14 -20.04
C ARG A 234 -2.35 0.99 -21.03
N GLN A 235 -2.32 0.69 -22.34
CA GLN A 235 -2.55 1.68 -23.40
C GLN A 235 -3.93 2.33 -23.25
N SER A 236 -4.97 1.54 -22.99
CA SER A 236 -6.32 2.06 -22.80
C SER A 236 -6.44 3.00 -21.59
N ILE A 237 -5.79 2.64 -20.47
CA ILE A 237 -5.73 3.49 -19.27
C ILE A 237 -5.03 4.82 -19.59
N GLU A 238 -3.85 4.78 -20.21
CA GLU A 238 -3.08 5.98 -20.56
C GLU A 238 -3.83 6.90 -21.52
N ASP A 239 -4.50 6.34 -22.50
CA ASP A 239 -5.34 7.08 -23.43
C ASP A 239 -6.52 7.79 -22.74
N MET A 240 -7.24 7.08 -21.85
CA MET A 240 -8.33 7.68 -21.08
C MET A 240 -7.83 8.77 -20.15
N ARG A 241 -6.71 8.55 -19.47
CA ARG A 241 -6.07 9.54 -18.60
C ARG A 241 -5.73 10.81 -19.35
N THR A 242 -5.09 10.67 -20.51
CA THR A 242 -4.71 11.81 -21.37
C THR A 242 -5.94 12.60 -21.82
N PHE A 243 -7.00 11.91 -22.21
CA PHE A 243 -8.25 12.58 -22.60
C PHE A 243 -8.89 13.35 -21.43
N ILE A 244 -8.94 12.76 -20.25
CA ILE A 244 -9.48 13.39 -19.02
C ILE A 244 -8.69 14.64 -18.67
N MET A 245 -7.35 14.59 -18.72
CA MET A 245 -6.50 15.75 -18.48
C MET A 245 -6.83 16.90 -19.43
N ASN A 246 -6.85 16.62 -20.73
CA ASN A 246 -7.14 17.63 -21.76
C ASN A 246 -8.53 18.28 -21.58
N LYS A 247 -9.52 17.48 -21.14
CA LYS A 247 -10.88 17.98 -20.86
C LYS A 247 -10.97 18.85 -19.61
N ARG A 248 -10.06 18.70 -18.66
CA ARG A 248 -10.04 19.49 -17.42
C ARG A 248 -9.24 20.79 -17.55
N GLU A 249 -8.32 20.84 -18.51
CA GLU A 249 -7.53 22.03 -18.79
C GLU A 249 -8.22 23.00 -19.80
N SER A 250 -9.24 22.52 -20.53
CA SER A 250 -10.07 23.31 -21.46
C SER A 250 -11.27 23.93 -20.76
#